data_d74667848bf47295cbaa655fc0021a3d
#
_entry.id   d74667848bf47295cbaa655fc0021a3d
#
_cell.length_a   1.000
_cell.length_b   1.000
_cell.length_c   1.000
_cell.angle_alpha   90.00
_cell.angle_beta   90.00
_cell.angle_gamma   90.00
#
_symmetry.space_group_name_H-M   'P 1'
#
loop_
_entity.id
_entity.type
_entity.pdbx_description
1 polymer ?
#
loop_
_entity_poly.entity_id
_entity_poly.type
_entity_poly.pdbx_seq_one_letter_code
_entity_poly.pdbx_strand_id
1 'polypeptide(L)'
;MKLDVSSLAHEVGMQISYRITDSNLNHTGIYLYSKGKIMIHLTFDYKTDEKCTTPGQYLKYHRTFQGLTTRELAEKVGIVPATLVLYENDRHPIKHDIAVALANTLGIDRNRLLDEYTTFVDYPYSSLLKKVRHELSLTQMQMAEVIGIGQTTYSGWEREARVPRRKEHDKILAALKKLKVNVDTYLCQSTSI
;
A
#
# COMPACT_ATOMS: atom_id res chain seq x y z
N MET A 1 17.53 -17.52 6.22
CA MET A 1 18.90 -18.04 6.36
C MET A 1 19.83 -17.01 5.72
N LYS A 2 20.55 -16.22 6.54
CA LYS A 2 21.57 -15.30 6.01
C LYS A 2 22.79 -16.16 5.73
N LEU A 3 23.11 -16.39 4.47
CA LEU A 3 24.38 -16.95 4.07
C LEU A 3 25.45 -15.87 4.29
N ASP A 4 26.29 -16.06 5.28
CA ASP A 4 27.48 -15.25 5.47
C ASP A 4 28.54 -15.69 4.44
N VAL A 5 28.44 -15.08 3.27
CA VAL A 5 29.34 -15.39 2.15
C VAL A 5 30.79 -15.00 2.46
N SER A 6 31.00 -14.07 3.41
CA SER A 6 32.33 -13.62 3.80
C SER A 6 33.10 -14.69 4.56
N SER A 7 32.42 -15.42 5.46
CA SER A 7 33.06 -16.50 6.22
C SER A 7 33.40 -17.71 5.34
N LEU A 8 32.52 -18.05 4.40
CA LEU A 8 32.76 -19.13 3.41
C LEU A 8 33.93 -18.80 2.49
N ALA A 9 34.11 -17.54 2.08
CA ALA A 9 35.20 -17.14 1.20
C ALA A 9 36.57 -17.18 1.91
N HIS A 10 36.59 -16.87 3.20
CA HIS A 10 37.82 -16.90 4.00
C HIS A 10 38.31 -18.34 4.19
N GLU A 11 37.44 -19.34 4.37
CA GLU A 11 37.80 -20.75 4.48
C GLU A 11 38.38 -21.34 3.19
N VAL A 12 38.01 -20.79 2.02
CA VAL A 12 38.43 -21.33 0.72
C VAL A 12 39.53 -20.47 0.06
N GLY A 13 40.02 -19.44 0.75
CA GLY A 13 41.10 -18.57 0.22
C GLY A 13 40.66 -17.75 -1.00
N MET A 14 39.38 -17.41 -1.08
CA MET A 14 38.78 -16.62 -2.18
C MET A 14 38.71 -15.16 -1.80
N GLN A 15 39.05 -14.29 -2.73
CA GLN A 15 38.82 -12.85 -2.59
C GLN A 15 37.41 -12.49 -3.11
N ILE A 16 36.57 -11.93 -2.24
CA ILE A 16 35.26 -11.44 -2.63
C ILE A 16 35.38 -9.96 -3.00
N SER A 17 35.08 -9.61 -4.24
CA SER A 17 34.91 -8.22 -4.63
C SER A 17 33.45 -7.97 -5.02
N TYR A 18 32.84 -6.96 -4.38
CA TYR A 18 31.51 -6.51 -4.74
C TYR A 18 31.63 -5.49 -5.87
N ARG A 19 30.95 -5.73 -6.96
CA ARG A 19 30.74 -4.72 -7.98
C ARG A 19 29.24 -4.45 -8.06
N ILE A 20 28.83 -3.30 -7.53
CA ILE A 20 27.51 -2.75 -7.81
C ILE A 20 27.63 -2.18 -9.22
N THR A 21 27.08 -2.86 -10.20
CA THR A 21 27.00 -2.35 -11.56
C THR A 21 25.67 -1.65 -11.73
N ASP A 22 25.78 -0.33 -11.90
CA ASP A 22 24.78 0.56 -12.49
C ASP A 22 23.39 0.64 -11.85
N SER A 23 23.04 1.88 -11.45
CA SER A 23 21.77 2.27 -10.88
C SER A 23 20.55 2.08 -11.80
N ASN A 24 20.75 1.66 -13.05
CA ASN A 24 19.69 1.40 -14.03
C ASN A 24 19.46 -0.09 -14.32
N LEU A 25 20.26 -0.98 -13.78
CA LEU A 25 20.07 -2.42 -13.93
C LEU A 25 19.72 -3.00 -12.56
N ASN A 26 18.49 -3.50 -12.40
CA ASN A 26 17.95 -4.12 -11.19
C ASN A 26 18.65 -5.44 -10.81
N HIS A 27 19.95 -5.53 -11.02
CA HIS A 27 20.75 -6.72 -10.76
C HIS A 27 21.94 -6.37 -9.89
N THR A 28 22.04 -7.00 -8.73
CA THR A 28 23.29 -7.02 -7.96
C THR A 28 23.97 -8.33 -8.23
N GLY A 29 25.13 -8.29 -8.87
CA GLY A 29 25.95 -9.47 -9.08
C GLY A 29 27.05 -9.58 -8.01
N ILE A 30 27.19 -10.76 -7.43
CA ILE A 30 28.34 -11.11 -6.58
C ILE A 30 29.29 -11.95 -7.45
N TYR A 31 30.51 -11.48 -7.59
CA TYR A 31 31.55 -12.18 -8.33
C TYR A 31 32.55 -12.76 -7.33
N LEU A 32 32.73 -14.05 -7.36
CA LEU A 32 33.77 -14.72 -6.60
C LEU A 32 34.97 -14.98 -7.52
N TYR A 33 36.14 -14.46 -7.14
CA TYR A 33 37.37 -14.60 -7.90
C TYR A 33 38.33 -15.52 -7.17
N SER A 34 38.99 -16.38 -7.92
CA SER A 34 40.19 -17.12 -7.48
C SER A 34 41.27 -17.01 -8.54
N LYS A 35 42.49 -16.60 -8.14
CA LYS A 35 43.66 -16.42 -9.03
C LYS A 35 43.35 -15.56 -10.27
N GLY A 36 42.57 -14.49 -10.11
CA GLY A 36 42.21 -13.56 -11.20
C GLY A 36 41.14 -14.07 -12.17
N LYS A 37 40.58 -15.26 -11.95
CA LYS A 37 39.47 -15.80 -12.76
C LYS A 37 38.17 -15.76 -12.00
N ILE A 38 37.07 -15.44 -12.72
CA ILE A 38 35.72 -15.51 -12.16
C ILE A 38 35.39 -16.99 -11.97
N MET A 39 35.10 -17.37 -10.71
CA MET A 39 34.72 -18.74 -10.37
C MET A 39 33.20 -18.90 -10.32
N ILE A 40 32.52 -17.93 -9.78
CA ILE A 40 31.05 -17.94 -9.63
C ILE A 40 30.53 -16.53 -9.87
N HIS A 41 29.49 -16.42 -10.68
CA HIS A 41 28.69 -15.22 -10.85
C HIS A 41 27.28 -15.50 -10.35
N LEU A 42 26.89 -14.86 -9.27
CA LEU A 42 25.53 -14.92 -8.74
C LEU A 42 24.82 -13.61 -9.09
N THR A 43 23.81 -13.70 -9.91
CA THR A 43 22.95 -12.55 -10.23
C THR A 43 21.69 -12.63 -9.40
N PHE A 44 21.41 -11.59 -8.65
CA PHE A 44 20.17 -11.46 -7.88
C PHE A 44 19.26 -10.48 -8.61
N ASP A 45 18.15 -10.96 -9.10
CA ASP A 45 17.07 -10.10 -9.57
C ASP A 45 16.33 -9.53 -8.34
N TYR A 46 16.64 -8.29 -7.99
CA TYR A 46 15.78 -7.55 -7.08
C TYR A 46 14.54 -7.11 -7.85
N LYS A 47 13.43 -7.79 -7.62
CA LYS A 47 12.15 -7.19 -7.97
C LYS A 47 11.99 -5.97 -7.09
N THR A 48 12.14 -4.79 -7.66
CA THR A 48 11.83 -3.55 -6.94
C THR A 48 10.33 -3.51 -6.67
N ASP A 49 9.94 -2.93 -5.55
CA ASP A 49 8.52 -2.74 -5.20
C ASP A 49 7.76 -1.87 -6.22
N GLU A 50 8.48 -1.11 -7.06
CA GLU A 50 7.94 -0.36 -8.20
C GLU A 50 7.18 -1.24 -9.21
N LYS A 51 7.53 -2.52 -9.30
CA LYS A 51 6.82 -3.50 -10.14
C LYS A 51 5.53 -4.03 -9.50
N CYS A 52 5.28 -3.71 -8.23
CA CYS A 52 4.05 -4.11 -7.56
C CYS A 52 2.92 -3.16 -7.96
N THR A 53 1.96 -3.66 -8.74
CA THR A 53 0.82 -2.89 -9.26
C THR A 53 -0.40 -2.93 -8.34
N THR A 54 -0.44 -3.89 -7.40
CA THR A 54 -1.56 -4.06 -6.48
C THR A 54 -1.10 -4.05 -5.02
N PRO A 55 -2.00 -3.67 -4.07
CA PRO A 55 -1.70 -3.72 -2.64
C PRO A 55 -1.23 -5.09 -2.16
N GLY A 56 -1.84 -6.18 -2.65
CA GLY A 56 -1.47 -7.54 -2.25
C GLY A 56 -0.09 -7.94 -2.75
N GLN A 57 0.28 -7.57 -3.98
CA GLN A 57 1.63 -7.79 -4.50
C GLN A 57 2.68 -7.03 -3.70
N TYR A 58 2.39 -5.77 -3.34
CA TYR A 58 3.25 -4.93 -2.53
C TYR A 58 3.46 -5.53 -1.14
N LEU A 59 2.38 -5.94 -0.48
CA LEU A 59 2.41 -6.61 0.81
C LEU A 59 3.26 -7.88 0.77
N LYS A 60 2.99 -8.77 -0.20
CA LYS A 60 3.72 -10.04 -0.37
C LYS A 60 5.20 -9.81 -0.63
N TYR A 61 5.54 -8.82 -1.46
CA TYR A 61 6.92 -8.45 -1.74
C TYR A 61 7.66 -8.10 -0.45
N HIS A 62 7.16 -7.15 0.33
CA HIS A 62 7.84 -6.69 1.54
C HIS A 62 7.91 -7.76 2.63
N ARG A 63 6.88 -8.58 2.77
CA ARG A 63 6.94 -9.72 3.69
C ARG A 63 8.06 -10.70 3.30
N THR A 64 8.12 -11.08 2.04
CA THR A 64 9.15 -12.02 1.56
C THR A 64 10.55 -11.42 1.60
N PHE A 65 10.66 -10.12 1.29
CA PHE A 65 11.93 -9.39 1.38
C PHE A 65 12.50 -9.39 2.80
N GLN A 66 11.64 -9.30 3.81
CA GLN A 66 12.05 -9.39 5.21
C GLN A 66 12.21 -10.84 5.71
N GLY A 67 12.03 -11.83 4.85
CA GLY A 67 12.17 -13.25 5.20
C GLY A 67 11.07 -13.78 6.12
N LEU A 68 9.93 -13.05 6.24
CA LEU A 68 8.82 -13.46 7.09
C LEU A 68 7.93 -14.47 6.39
N THR A 69 7.55 -15.52 7.09
CA THR A 69 6.47 -16.41 6.66
C THR A 69 5.13 -15.73 6.79
N THR A 70 4.12 -16.23 6.06
CA THR A 70 2.73 -15.75 6.19
C THR A 70 2.22 -15.88 7.63
N ARG A 71 2.61 -16.96 8.32
CA ARG A 71 2.21 -17.21 9.70
C ARG A 71 2.81 -16.18 10.66
N GLU A 72 4.10 -15.93 10.56
CA GLU A 72 4.81 -14.97 11.43
C GLU A 72 4.28 -13.53 11.26
N LEU A 73 4.04 -13.08 10.03
CA LEU A 73 3.48 -11.74 9.81
C LEU A 73 2.04 -11.66 10.32
N ALA A 74 1.21 -12.67 10.06
CA ALA A 74 -0.17 -12.71 10.51
C ALA A 74 -0.25 -12.67 12.05
N GLU A 75 0.62 -13.41 12.74
CA GLU A 75 0.72 -13.44 14.21
C GLU A 75 1.13 -12.07 14.77
N LYS A 76 2.13 -11.40 14.16
CA LYS A 76 2.58 -10.05 14.55
C LYS A 76 1.49 -8.99 14.42
N VAL A 77 0.61 -9.12 13.42
CA VAL A 77 -0.48 -8.17 13.13
C VAL A 77 -1.78 -8.56 13.83
N GLY A 78 -1.86 -9.76 14.42
CA GLY A 78 -3.05 -10.24 15.13
C GLY A 78 -4.18 -10.70 14.20
N ILE A 79 -3.85 -11.24 13.02
CA ILE A 79 -4.82 -11.78 12.06
C ILE A 79 -4.58 -13.26 11.79
N VAL A 80 -5.56 -13.93 11.22
CA VAL A 80 -5.42 -15.34 10.81
C VAL A 80 -4.55 -15.42 9.55
N PRO A 81 -3.60 -16.37 9.43
CA PRO A 81 -2.75 -16.53 8.24
C PRO A 81 -3.54 -16.64 6.93
N ALA A 82 -4.69 -17.30 6.93
CA ALA A 82 -5.57 -17.40 5.77
C ALA A 82 -6.05 -16.01 5.29
N THR A 83 -6.34 -15.09 6.22
CA THR A 83 -6.73 -13.71 5.88
C THR A 83 -5.58 -12.96 5.20
N LEU A 84 -4.35 -13.13 5.68
CA LEU A 84 -3.18 -12.52 5.05
C LEU A 84 -2.98 -13.04 3.61
N VAL A 85 -3.18 -14.34 3.38
CA VAL A 85 -3.14 -14.94 2.03
C VAL A 85 -4.19 -14.32 1.10
N LEU A 86 -5.40 -14.04 1.61
CA LEU A 86 -6.45 -13.38 0.82
C LEU A 86 -6.06 -11.94 0.46
N TYR A 87 -5.41 -11.22 1.37
CA TYR A 87 -4.87 -9.88 1.09
C TYR A 87 -3.74 -9.92 0.06
N GLU A 88 -2.75 -10.81 0.22
CA GLU A 88 -1.62 -10.95 -0.70
C GLU A 88 -2.00 -11.36 -2.14
N ASN A 89 -3.17 -11.98 -2.30
CA ASN A 89 -3.71 -12.36 -3.60
C ASN A 89 -4.82 -11.42 -4.09
N ASP A 90 -5.00 -10.25 -3.47
CA ASP A 90 -6.02 -9.25 -3.79
C ASP A 90 -7.45 -9.81 -3.83
N ARG A 91 -7.72 -10.89 -3.07
CA ARG A 91 -9.05 -11.50 -2.97
C ARG A 91 -9.97 -10.71 -2.04
N HIS A 92 -9.41 -10.01 -1.09
CA HIS A 92 -10.12 -9.10 -0.19
C HIS A 92 -9.34 -7.80 -0.05
N PRO A 93 -10.02 -6.64 0.00
CA PRO A 93 -9.38 -5.38 0.30
C PRO A 93 -8.88 -5.39 1.75
N ILE A 94 -7.71 -4.81 1.97
CA ILE A 94 -7.12 -4.69 3.30
C ILE A 94 -7.93 -3.66 4.08
N LYS A 95 -8.35 -4.01 5.30
CA LYS A 95 -9.02 -3.07 6.19
C LYS A 95 -8.03 -2.01 6.67
N HIS A 96 -8.53 -0.80 6.91
CA HIS A 96 -7.69 0.33 7.32
C HIS A 96 -6.82 0.02 8.56
N ASP A 97 -7.42 -0.49 9.64
CA ASP A 97 -6.72 -0.86 10.87
C ASP A 97 -5.62 -1.89 10.65
N ILE A 98 -5.89 -2.88 9.79
CA ILE A 98 -4.92 -3.91 9.41
C ILE A 98 -3.82 -3.33 8.51
N ALA A 99 -4.16 -2.43 7.59
CA ALA A 99 -3.17 -1.75 6.73
C ALA A 99 -2.17 -0.94 7.57
N VAL A 100 -2.65 -0.24 8.59
CA VAL A 100 -1.79 0.50 9.54
C VAL A 100 -0.87 -0.47 10.29
N ALA A 101 -1.40 -1.56 10.83
CA ALA A 101 -0.61 -2.55 11.55
C ALA A 101 0.44 -3.23 10.66
N LEU A 102 0.08 -3.60 9.42
CA LEU A 102 0.99 -4.17 8.42
C LEU A 102 2.08 -3.18 8.04
N ALA A 103 1.72 -1.93 7.75
CA ALA A 103 2.67 -0.88 7.39
C ALA A 103 3.69 -0.62 8.51
N ASN A 104 3.23 -0.52 9.75
CA ASN A 104 4.10 -0.34 10.90
C ASN A 104 5.02 -1.55 11.14
N THR A 105 4.50 -2.77 10.98
CA THR A 105 5.28 -4.01 11.20
C THR A 105 6.35 -4.20 10.13
N LEU A 106 6.06 -3.84 8.89
CA LEU A 106 6.97 -4.01 7.76
C LEU A 106 7.82 -2.76 7.46
N GLY A 107 7.52 -1.60 8.08
CA GLY A 107 8.20 -0.34 7.80
C GLY A 107 7.95 0.15 6.36
N ILE A 108 6.73 0.04 5.85
CA ILE A 108 6.36 0.35 4.47
C ILE A 108 5.30 1.44 4.38
N ASP A 109 5.13 2.01 3.18
CA ASP A 109 4.11 3.04 2.96
C ASP A 109 2.71 2.43 3.04
N ARG A 110 1.94 2.90 4.03
CA ARG A 110 0.55 2.54 4.25
C ARG A 110 -0.34 2.81 3.04
N ASN A 111 -0.11 3.93 2.34
CA ASN A 111 -0.96 4.35 1.23
C ASN A 111 -0.97 3.33 0.09
N ARG A 112 0.12 2.59 -0.08
CA ARG A 112 0.21 1.52 -1.08
C ARG A 112 -0.53 0.24 -0.71
N LEU A 113 -0.99 0.13 0.54
CA LEU A 113 -1.82 -0.98 1.03
C LEU A 113 -3.31 -0.67 1.00
N LEU A 114 -3.69 0.60 0.84
CA LEU A 114 -5.07 1.05 0.83
C LEU A 114 -5.65 1.03 -0.58
N ASP A 115 -6.90 0.63 -0.70
CA ASP A 115 -7.69 0.85 -1.91
C ASP A 115 -8.36 2.24 -1.88
N GLU A 116 -9.02 2.61 -2.96
CA GLU A 116 -9.67 3.92 -3.11
C GLU A 116 -10.66 4.22 -1.98
N TYR A 117 -11.45 3.24 -1.55
CA TYR A 117 -12.38 3.39 -0.45
C TYR A 117 -11.68 3.61 0.90
N THR A 118 -10.67 2.79 1.21
CA THR A 118 -9.92 2.92 2.46
C THR A 118 -9.12 4.22 2.51
N THR A 119 -8.57 4.65 1.38
CA THR A 119 -7.94 5.96 1.23
C THR A 119 -8.95 7.09 1.49
N PHE A 120 -10.16 6.99 0.94
CA PHE A 120 -11.23 7.97 1.16
C PHE A 120 -11.64 8.06 2.63
N VAL A 121 -11.75 6.93 3.33
CA VAL A 121 -12.12 6.88 4.76
C VAL A 121 -10.98 7.41 5.66
N ASP A 122 -9.73 7.21 5.26
CA ASP A 122 -8.56 7.73 5.98
C ASP A 122 -8.39 9.25 5.80
N TYR A 123 -8.88 9.77 4.70
CA TYR A 123 -8.96 11.20 4.45
C TYR A 123 -10.10 11.84 5.27
N PRO A 124 -10.01 13.13 5.64
CA PRO A 124 -11.13 13.81 6.32
C PRO A 124 -12.32 14.02 5.38
N TYR A 125 -12.97 12.91 5.01
CA TYR A 125 -14.11 12.87 4.08
C TYR A 125 -15.26 13.82 4.49
N SER A 126 -15.45 14.05 5.78
CA SER A 126 -16.46 14.96 6.28
C SER A 126 -16.21 16.39 5.81
N SER A 127 -14.97 16.84 5.90
CA SER A 127 -14.53 18.15 5.42
C SER A 127 -14.61 18.26 3.90
N LEU A 128 -14.24 17.20 3.18
CA LEU A 128 -14.40 17.11 1.72
C LEU A 128 -15.86 17.28 1.32
N LEU A 129 -16.75 16.49 1.92
CA LEU A 129 -18.19 16.54 1.60
C LEU A 129 -18.81 17.91 1.90
N LYS A 130 -18.46 18.52 3.05
CA LYS A 130 -18.89 19.88 3.39
C LYS A 130 -18.40 20.89 2.35
N LYS A 131 -17.10 20.86 2.02
CA LYS A 131 -16.49 21.79 1.07
C LYS A 131 -17.15 21.70 -0.29
N VAL A 132 -17.28 20.49 -0.85
CA VAL A 132 -17.95 20.27 -2.15
C VAL A 132 -19.40 20.76 -2.11
N ARG A 133 -20.14 20.45 -1.07
CA ARG A 133 -21.54 20.89 -0.94
C ARG A 133 -21.65 22.42 -0.90
N HIS A 134 -20.78 23.10 -0.16
CA HIS A 134 -20.74 24.56 -0.10
C HIS A 134 -20.37 25.20 -1.44
N GLU A 135 -19.37 24.68 -2.14
CA GLU A 135 -18.96 25.16 -3.46
C GLU A 135 -20.09 25.03 -4.49
N LEU A 136 -20.90 23.99 -4.38
CA LEU A 136 -22.07 23.77 -5.23
C LEU A 136 -23.32 24.54 -4.73
N SER A 137 -23.22 25.28 -3.62
CA SER A 137 -24.34 26.00 -2.98
C SER A 137 -25.55 25.09 -2.67
N LEU A 138 -25.31 23.82 -2.35
CA LEU A 138 -26.35 22.83 -2.05
C LEU A 138 -26.62 22.75 -0.55
N THR A 139 -27.88 22.48 -0.19
CA THR A 139 -28.25 22.09 1.17
C THR A 139 -27.87 20.62 1.41
N GLN A 140 -27.81 20.20 2.69
CA GLN A 140 -27.57 18.80 3.04
C GLN A 140 -28.62 17.86 2.43
N MET A 141 -29.89 18.31 2.35
CA MET A 141 -30.98 17.54 1.75
C MET A 141 -30.76 17.34 0.25
N GLN A 142 -30.44 18.43 -0.46
CA GLN A 142 -30.18 18.38 -1.91
C GLN A 142 -28.95 17.51 -2.24
N MET A 143 -27.86 17.61 -1.45
CA MET A 143 -26.69 16.77 -1.67
C MET A 143 -27.00 15.29 -1.39
N ALA A 144 -27.77 15.00 -0.35
CA ALA A 144 -28.23 13.65 -0.06
C ALA A 144 -29.08 13.06 -1.20
N GLU A 145 -29.97 13.86 -1.77
CA GLU A 145 -30.79 13.49 -2.93
C GLU A 145 -29.91 13.18 -4.16
N VAL A 146 -28.93 14.01 -4.46
CA VAL A 146 -27.99 13.81 -5.58
C VAL A 146 -27.21 12.50 -5.42
N ILE A 147 -26.80 12.16 -4.19
CA ILE A 147 -26.09 10.90 -3.90
C ILE A 147 -27.07 9.70 -3.88
N GLY A 148 -28.36 9.93 -3.70
CA GLY A 148 -29.37 8.89 -3.58
C GLY A 148 -29.36 8.20 -2.22
N ILE A 149 -29.32 9.01 -1.13
CA ILE A 149 -29.32 8.58 0.27
C ILE A 149 -30.25 9.46 1.11
N GLY A 150 -30.54 9.04 2.33
CA GLY A 150 -31.30 9.86 3.27
C GLY A 150 -30.49 11.04 3.84
N GLN A 151 -31.14 12.20 4.06
CA GLN A 151 -30.50 13.39 4.64
C GLN A 151 -29.82 13.09 5.99
N THR A 152 -30.45 12.29 6.84
CA THR A 152 -29.88 11.89 8.15
C THR A 152 -28.54 11.15 7.99
N THR A 153 -28.41 10.31 6.97
CA THR A 153 -27.17 9.61 6.65
C THR A 153 -26.09 10.59 6.22
N TYR A 154 -26.42 11.50 5.29
CA TYR A 154 -25.49 12.51 4.80
C TYR A 154 -25.02 13.46 5.92
N SER A 155 -25.97 13.96 6.73
CA SER A 155 -25.68 14.79 7.90
C SER A 155 -24.80 14.04 8.93
N GLY A 156 -25.01 12.72 9.08
CA GLY A 156 -24.14 11.87 9.91
C GLY A 156 -22.71 11.80 9.42
N TRP A 157 -22.49 11.78 8.11
CA TRP A 157 -21.14 11.81 7.52
C TRP A 157 -20.45 13.17 7.73
N GLU A 158 -21.13 14.27 7.51
CA GLU A 158 -20.56 15.60 7.74
C GLU A 158 -20.20 15.86 9.20
N ARG A 159 -20.86 15.20 10.15
CA ARG A 159 -20.57 15.30 11.60
C ARG A 159 -19.64 14.21 12.12
N GLU A 160 -19.13 13.33 11.23
CA GLU A 160 -18.30 12.17 11.58
C GLU A 160 -18.99 11.18 12.54
N ALA A 161 -20.31 11.28 12.70
CA ALA A 161 -21.10 10.34 13.49
C ALA A 161 -21.25 8.97 12.80
N ARG A 162 -20.98 8.89 11.51
CA ARG A 162 -21.03 7.68 10.70
C ARG A 162 -19.97 7.73 9.61
N VAL A 163 -19.36 6.58 9.33
CA VAL A 163 -18.43 6.40 8.20
C VAL A 163 -19.24 5.88 7.00
N PRO A 164 -19.09 6.45 5.80
CA PRO A 164 -19.69 5.90 4.59
C PRO A 164 -19.24 4.46 4.37
N ARG A 165 -20.16 3.54 4.06
CA ARG A 165 -19.81 2.17 3.68
C ARG A 165 -19.35 2.12 2.23
N ARG A 166 -18.69 1.03 1.78
CA ARG A 166 -18.23 0.89 0.39
C ARG A 166 -19.30 1.20 -0.65
N LYS A 167 -20.50 0.62 -0.53
CA LYS A 167 -21.62 0.89 -1.43
C LYS A 167 -22.07 2.36 -1.42
N GLU A 168 -21.89 3.05 -0.31
CA GLU A 168 -22.20 4.47 -0.18
C GLU A 168 -21.08 5.33 -0.77
N HIS A 169 -19.83 4.92 -0.62
CA HIS A 169 -18.68 5.52 -1.29
C HIS A 169 -18.83 5.47 -2.81
N ASP A 170 -19.22 4.32 -3.37
CA ASP A 170 -19.47 4.19 -4.81
C ASP A 170 -20.53 5.19 -5.31
N LYS A 171 -21.59 5.39 -4.51
CA LYS A 171 -22.63 6.40 -4.79
C LYS A 171 -22.08 7.83 -4.71
N ILE A 172 -21.24 8.12 -3.70
CA ILE A 172 -20.58 9.43 -3.57
C ILE A 172 -19.73 9.71 -4.81
N LEU A 173 -18.86 8.78 -5.22
CA LEU A 173 -18.02 8.95 -6.40
C LEU A 173 -18.84 9.15 -7.67
N ALA A 174 -19.89 8.36 -7.86
CA ALA A 174 -20.80 8.50 -9.02
C ALA A 174 -21.50 9.87 -9.04
N ALA A 175 -21.93 10.36 -7.87
CA ALA A 175 -22.56 11.67 -7.72
C ALA A 175 -21.57 12.80 -8.02
N LEU A 176 -20.35 12.76 -7.46
CA LEU A 176 -19.32 13.75 -7.71
C LEU A 176 -18.90 13.79 -9.18
N LYS A 177 -18.74 12.64 -9.81
CA LYS A 177 -18.50 12.54 -11.26
C LYS A 177 -19.62 13.17 -12.09
N LYS A 178 -20.88 12.93 -11.71
CA LYS A 178 -22.06 13.54 -12.37
C LYS A 178 -22.07 15.06 -12.21
N LEU A 179 -21.65 15.57 -11.08
CA LEU A 179 -21.50 16.99 -10.79
C LEU A 179 -20.23 17.62 -11.40
N LYS A 180 -19.41 16.83 -12.11
CA LYS A 180 -18.13 17.24 -12.68
C LYS A 180 -17.12 17.77 -11.64
N VAL A 181 -17.21 17.28 -10.42
CA VAL A 181 -16.27 17.58 -9.34
C VAL A 181 -15.07 16.63 -9.48
N ASN A 182 -13.87 17.20 -9.61
CA ASN A 182 -12.64 16.39 -9.63
C ASN A 182 -12.19 16.15 -8.18
N VAL A 183 -12.36 14.92 -7.69
CA VAL A 183 -12.00 14.51 -6.32
C VAL A 183 -10.50 14.61 -6.07
N ASP A 184 -9.67 14.35 -7.10
CA ASP A 184 -8.21 14.38 -6.98
C ASP A 184 -7.70 15.78 -6.59
N THR A 185 -8.39 16.84 -7.02
CA THR A 185 -8.05 18.23 -6.65
C THR A 185 -8.13 18.44 -5.14
N TYR A 186 -8.96 17.68 -4.45
CA TYR A 186 -9.14 17.80 -2.99
C TYR A 186 -8.23 16.86 -2.22
N LEU A 187 -7.92 15.68 -2.77
CA LEU A 187 -7.06 14.69 -2.14
C LEU A 187 -5.58 15.08 -2.22
N CYS A 188 -5.14 15.76 -3.29
CA CYS A 188 -3.75 16.19 -3.46
C CYS A 188 -3.31 17.35 -2.55
N GLN A 189 -4.23 18.13 -1.96
CA GLN A 189 -3.88 19.30 -1.14
C GLN A 189 -3.41 18.96 0.28
N SER A 190 -3.50 17.72 0.72
CA SER A 190 -3.17 17.29 2.09
C SER A 190 -1.79 16.62 2.24
N THR A 191 -0.99 16.54 1.18
CA THR A 191 0.36 15.92 1.23
C THR A 191 1.47 16.94 1.54
N SER A 192 1.11 18.17 1.91
CA SER A 192 2.05 19.26 2.22
C SER A 192 1.87 19.72 3.67
N ILE A 193 2.16 18.82 4.65
CA ILE A 193 2.47 19.20 6.04
C ILE A 193 3.58 18.28 6.53
#